data_dfdb3a1df6a2370ef34cd8800e248ea1
#
_entry.id   dfdb3a1df6a2370ef34cd8800e248ea1
#
_cell.length_a   1.000
_cell.length_b   1.000
_cell.length_c   1.000
_cell.angle_alpha   90.00
_cell.angle_beta   90.00
_cell.angle_gamma   90.00
#
_symmetry.space_group_name_H-M   'P 1'
#
loop_
_entity.id
_entity.type
_entity.pdbx_description
1 polymer ?
#
loop_
_entity_poly.entity_id
_entity_poly.type
_entity_poly.pdbx_seq_one_letter_code
_entity_poly.pdbx_strand_id
1 'polypeptide(L)'
;MTHHKPEHLIHMVCGSTGAGKSAHAVELCGDIGAVHLSIDEWMVTLFWDDSPDPIEFDWTIERVNRCETEMWSMAQQLSAYKIPVVLDLGFTTQDHRKKFVRLARESGLTVQLHFLDLPRAGRWQRVKGRNAARDAAKKGKRKLPGKAFQLEVDRETFNFVEDMWEPPTDEEMAALNGVRVTES
;
A
#
# COMPACT_ATOMS: atom_id res chain seq x y z
N MET A 1 20.46 18.23 -16.79
CA MET A 1 19.29 17.90 -15.94
C MET A 1 19.82 17.57 -14.57
N THR A 2 19.65 18.47 -13.61
CA THR A 2 20.03 18.25 -12.21
C THR A 2 19.02 17.29 -11.63
N HIS A 3 19.36 15.99 -11.57
CA HIS A 3 18.59 15.03 -10.81
C HIS A 3 18.61 15.49 -9.36
N HIS A 4 17.49 16.03 -8.91
CA HIS A 4 17.25 16.32 -7.51
C HIS A 4 17.29 14.97 -6.79
N LYS A 5 18.34 14.76 -5.97
CA LYS A 5 18.48 13.53 -5.18
C LYS A 5 17.29 13.48 -4.22
N PRO A 6 16.49 12.41 -4.21
CA PRO A 6 15.34 12.36 -3.31
C PRO A 6 15.80 12.51 -1.86
N GLU A 7 15.18 13.42 -1.15
CA GLU A 7 15.49 13.71 0.26
C GLU A 7 15.16 12.50 1.15
N HIS A 8 14.16 11.72 0.75
CA HIS A 8 13.70 10.53 1.45
C HIS A 8 13.89 9.29 0.58
N LEU A 9 14.37 8.21 1.20
CA LEU A 9 14.57 6.93 0.51
C LEU A 9 13.41 5.97 0.68
N ILE A 10 12.64 6.09 1.78
CA ILE A 10 11.46 5.26 2.05
C ILE A 10 10.21 6.14 2.02
N HIS A 11 9.31 5.83 1.10
CA HIS A 11 7.99 6.45 1.01
C HIS A 11 6.94 5.44 1.45
N MET A 12 6.18 5.76 2.49
CA MET A 12 5.10 4.93 3.00
C MET A 12 3.76 5.50 2.53
N VAL A 13 2.95 4.69 1.84
CA VAL A 13 1.63 5.11 1.34
C VAL A 13 0.55 4.51 2.23
N CYS A 14 -0.21 5.34 2.92
CA CYS A 14 -1.32 4.92 3.78
C CYS A 14 -2.65 5.58 3.39
N GLY A 15 -3.73 4.96 3.79
CA GLY A 15 -5.10 5.37 3.51
C GLY A 15 -6.02 4.17 3.61
N SER A 16 -7.28 4.36 3.96
CA SER A 16 -8.22 3.25 4.06
C SER A 16 -8.60 2.66 2.69
N THR A 17 -9.34 1.57 2.68
CA THR A 17 -9.76 0.86 1.47
C THR A 17 -10.46 1.79 0.48
N GLY A 18 -10.07 1.73 -0.79
CA GLY A 18 -10.62 2.58 -1.85
C GLY A 18 -10.04 3.99 -1.93
N ALA A 19 -9.05 4.36 -1.09
CA ALA A 19 -8.41 5.67 -1.15
C ALA A 19 -7.56 5.91 -2.40
N GLY A 20 -7.15 4.85 -3.13
CA GLY A 20 -6.33 4.99 -4.33
C GLY A 20 -4.84 4.81 -4.09
N LYS A 21 -4.44 4.19 -2.96
CA LYS A 21 -3.03 3.99 -2.57
C LYS A 21 -2.14 3.46 -3.70
N SER A 22 -2.52 2.37 -4.33
CA SER A 22 -1.69 1.74 -5.36
C SER A 22 -1.56 2.60 -6.61
N ALA A 23 -2.61 3.36 -6.99
CA ALA A 23 -2.52 4.31 -8.10
C ALA A 23 -1.52 5.43 -7.78
N HIS A 24 -1.64 6.04 -6.59
CA HIS A 24 -0.71 7.06 -6.11
C HIS A 24 0.73 6.51 -6.00
N ALA A 25 0.91 5.29 -5.50
CA ALA A 25 2.22 4.66 -5.39
C ALA A 25 2.89 4.48 -6.76
N VAL A 26 2.15 4.05 -7.79
CA VAL A 26 2.66 3.90 -9.16
C VAL A 26 3.05 5.26 -9.75
N GLU A 27 2.20 6.29 -9.60
CA GLU A 27 2.50 7.66 -10.06
C GLU A 27 3.75 8.20 -9.38
N LEU A 28 3.80 8.13 -8.04
CA LEU A 28 4.96 8.57 -7.26
C LEU A 28 6.25 7.87 -7.70
N CYS A 29 6.20 6.56 -7.96
CA CYS A 29 7.36 5.83 -8.46
C CYS A 29 7.85 6.35 -9.82
N GLY A 30 6.93 6.70 -10.72
CA GLY A 30 7.27 7.33 -12.00
C GLY A 30 7.95 8.70 -11.83
N ASP A 31 7.46 9.50 -10.89
CA ASP A 31 7.94 10.87 -10.66
C ASP A 31 9.34 10.91 -10.04
N ILE A 32 9.62 10.01 -9.08
CA ILE A 32 10.88 10.04 -8.31
C ILE A 32 11.87 8.93 -8.71
N GLY A 33 11.52 8.06 -9.65
CA GLY A 33 12.36 6.93 -10.05
C GLY A 33 12.48 5.86 -8.96
N ALA A 34 11.40 5.61 -8.23
CA ALA A 34 11.37 4.66 -7.12
C ALA A 34 10.96 3.25 -7.56
N VAL A 35 11.25 2.27 -6.70
CA VAL A 35 10.73 0.91 -6.81
C VAL A 35 9.47 0.76 -5.97
N HIS A 36 8.39 0.26 -6.58
CA HIS A 36 7.12 -0.04 -5.92
C HIS A 36 7.15 -1.43 -5.29
N LEU A 37 6.89 -1.53 -3.99
CA LEU A 37 6.69 -2.78 -3.27
C LEU A 37 5.25 -2.84 -2.75
N SER A 38 4.41 -3.65 -3.40
CA SER A 38 2.99 -3.79 -3.11
C SER A 38 2.70 -5.13 -2.44
N ILE A 39 2.17 -5.08 -1.22
CA ILE A 39 1.78 -6.29 -0.47
C ILE A 39 0.67 -7.05 -1.19
N ASP A 40 -0.31 -6.35 -1.76
CA ASP A 40 -1.42 -6.97 -2.47
C ASP A 40 -0.94 -7.75 -3.70
N GLU A 41 0.01 -7.20 -4.46
CA GLU A 41 0.58 -7.88 -5.63
C GLU A 41 1.38 -9.12 -5.24
N TRP A 42 2.17 -9.05 -4.16
CA TRP A 42 2.93 -10.20 -3.67
C TRP A 42 2.02 -11.28 -3.14
N MET A 43 1.03 -10.94 -2.33
CA MET A 43 0.06 -11.90 -1.79
C MET A 43 -0.68 -12.65 -2.91
N VAL A 44 -1.17 -11.92 -3.91
CA VAL A 44 -1.84 -12.55 -5.07
C VAL A 44 -0.88 -13.39 -5.90
N THR A 45 0.35 -12.92 -6.12
CA THR A 45 1.32 -13.62 -6.98
C THR A 45 1.84 -14.90 -6.38
N LEU A 46 2.11 -14.88 -5.07
CA LEU A 46 2.83 -15.96 -4.40
C LEU A 46 1.90 -16.98 -3.73
N PHE A 47 0.68 -16.55 -3.34
CA PHE A 47 -0.14 -17.36 -2.42
C PHE A 47 -1.59 -17.54 -2.85
N TRP A 48 -2.09 -16.80 -3.87
CA TRP A 48 -3.51 -16.86 -4.23
C TRP A 48 -3.98 -18.27 -4.60
N ASP A 49 -3.18 -18.98 -5.40
CA ASP A 49 -3.53 -20.32 -5.87
C ASP A 49 -3.47 -21.38 -4.75
N ASP A 50 -2.76 -21.09 -3.66
CA ASP A 50 -2.60 -21.97 -2.49
C ASP A 50 -3.47 -21.52 -1.30
N SER A 51 -4.35 -20.53 -1.50
CA SER A 51 -5.18 -20.02 -0.41
C SER A 51 -6.28 -21.01 -0.01
N PRO A 52 -6.56 -21.18 1.30
CA PRO A 52 -7.69 -21.97 1.74
C PRO A 52 -9.03 -21.32 1.34
N ASP A 53 -10.07 -22.13 1.20
CA ASP A 53 -11.44 -21.66 0.97
C ASP A 53 -12.36 -22.17 2.10
N PRO A 54 -12.87 -21.29 2.98
CA PRO A 54 -12.67 -19.83 2.99
C PRO A 54 -11.26 -19.41 3.41
N ILE A 55 -10.84 -18.19 2.97
CA ILE A 55 -9.55 -17.61 3.38
C ILE A 55 -9.57 -17.36 4.90
N GLU A 56 -8.57 -17.90 5.60
CA GLU A 56 -8.41 -17.76 7.05
C GLU A 56 -7.55 -16.54 7.40
N PHE A 57 -7.94 -15.84 8.47
CA PHE A 57 -7.24 -14.64 8.93
C PHE A 57 -5.77 -14.94 9.31
N ASP A 58 -5.54 -15.96 10.14
CA ASP A 58 -4.19 -16.34 10.61
C ASP A 58 -3.30 -16.77 9.45
N TRP A 59 -3.85 -17.51 8.48
CA TRP A 59 -3.16 -17.88 7.26
C TRP A 59 -2.69 -16.65 6.46
N THR A 60 -3.55 -15.64 6.37
CA THR A 60 -3.26 -14.39 5.66
C THR A 60 -2.18 -13.60 6.38
N ILE A 61 -2.32 -13.38 7.69
CA ILE A 61 -1.38 -12.58 8.49
C ILE A 61 0.02 -13.18 8.51
N GLU A 62 0.13 -14.51 8.60
CA GLU A 62 1.43 -15.17 8.54
C GLU A 62 2.17 -14.86 7.24
N ARG A 63 1.48 -14.89 6.11
CA ARG A 63 2.07 -14.62 4.78
C ARG A 63 2.37 -13.16 4.56
N VAL A 64 1.49 -12.28 5.00
CA VAL A 64 1.74 -10.83 5.02
C VAL A 64 3.03 -10.53 5.78
N ASN A 65 3.21 -11.08 6.98
CA ASN A 65 4.41 -10.86 7.79
C ASN A 65 5.71 -11.35 7.09
N ARG A 66 5.65 -12.49 6.39
CA ARG A 66 6.77 -12.99 5.60
C ARG A 66 7.09 -12.07 4.43
N CYS A 67 6.08 -11.64 3.69
CA CYS A 67 6.24 -10.68 2.60
C CYS A 67 6.83 -9.36 3.08
N GLU A 68 6.31 -8.81 4.17
CA GLU A 68 6.81 -7.56 4.75
C GLU A 68 8.30 -7.66 5.16
N THR A 69 8.71 -8.80 5.69
CA THR A 69 10.11 -9.05 6.05
C THR A 69 11.01 -8.99 4.82
N GLU A 70 10.64 -9.67 3.75
CA GLU A 70 11.41 -9.67 2.50
C GLU A 70 11.36 -8.32 1.78
N MET A 71 10.19 -7.67 1.76
CA MET A 71 10.06 -6.32 1.20
C MET A 71 10.94 -5.31 1.92
N TRP A 72 11.03 -5.42 3.26
CA TRP A 72 11.93 -4.58 4.03
C TRP A 72 13.41 -4.85 3.70
N SER A 73 13.80 -6.12 3.61
CA SER A 73 15.15 -6.51 3.17
C SER A 73 15.49 -5.94 1.80
N MET A 74 14.56 -6.00 0.83
CA MET A 74 14.72 -5.39 -0.49
C MET A 74 14.84 -3.87 -0.39
N ALA A 75 14.01 -3.21 0.42
CA ALA A 75 14.05 -1.77 0.60
C ALA A 75 15.40 -1.29 1.14
N GLN A 76 16.00 -2.03 2.10
CA GLN A 76 17.34 -1.75 2.61
C GLN A 76 18.41 -1.88 1.53
N GLN A 77 18.36 -2.94 0.72
CA GLN A 77 19.30 -3.16 -0.38
C GLN A 77 19.20 -2.04 -1.44
N LEU A 78 17.99 -1.69 -1.87
CA LEU A 78 17.76 -0.61 -2.84
C LEU A 78 18.25 0.74 -2.29
N SER A 79 17.97 1.02 -1.01
CA SER A 79 18.41 2.25 -0.34
C SER A 79 19.94 2.35 -0.26
N ALA A 80 20.66 1.24 -0.13
CA ALA A 80 22.13 1.22 -0.18
C ALA A 80 22.67 1.72 -1.53
N TYR A 81 21.93 1.49 -2.61
CA TYR A 81 22.22 2.02 -3.95
C TYR A 81 21.59 3.39 -4.23
N LYS A 82 20.98 4.03 -3.22
CA LYS A 82 20.29 5.32 -3.34
C LYS A 82 19.09 5.29 -4.27
N ILE A 83 18.45 4.15 -4.39
CA ILE A 83 17.19 3.96 -5.11
C ILE A 83 16.05 4.14 -4.11
N PRO A 84 15.14 5.11 -4.29
CA PRO A 84 13.99 5.28 -3.42
C PRO A 84 13.01 4.11 -3.54
N VAL A 85 12.29 3.84 -2.45
CA VAL A 85 11.31 2.76 -2.39
C VAL A 85 9.97 3.30 -1.94
N VAL A 86 8.91 2.91 -2.63
CA VAL A 86 7.53 3.16 -2.22
C VAL A 86 6.94 1.88 -1.64
N LEU A 87 6.62 1.90 -0.36
CA LEU A 87 5.99 0.81 0.37
C LEU A 87 4.46 1.00 0.35
N ASP A 88 3.75 0.15 -0.40
CA ASP A 88 2.28 0.06 -0.44
C ASP A 88 1.85 -1.19 0.33
N LEU A 89 1.94 -1.11 1.69
CA LEU A 89 1.68 -2.22 2.61
C LEU A 89 0.35 -2.07 3.37
N GLY A 90 -0.51 -1.14 2.95
CA GLY A 90 -1.77 -0.84 3.61
C GLY A 90 -1.63 0.12 4.78
N PHE A 91 -0.72 -0.12 5.73
CA PHE A 91 -0.43 0.73 6.90
C PHE A 91 -1.68 1.17 7.67
N THR A 92 -2.58 0.22 7.89
CA THR A 92 -3.93 0.46 8.43
C THR A 92 -3.90 0.99 9.86
N THR A 93 -3.00 0.49 10.71
CA THR A 93 -2.89 0.87 12.11
C THR A 93 -1.67 1.73 12.38
N GLN A 94 -1.72 2.51 13.46
CA GLN A 94 -0.59 3.31 13.92
C GLN A 94 0.60 2.41 14.28
N ASP A 95 0.37 1.28 14.93
CA ASP A 95 1.44 0.35 15.33
C ASP A 95 2.14 -0.25 14.11
N HIS A 96 1.41 -0.54 13.04
CA HIS A 96 2.00 -1.00 11.79
C HIS A 96 2.93 0.08 11.18
N ARG A 97 2.49 1.34 11.15
CA ARG A 97 3.33 2.45 10.68
C ARG A 97 4.56 2.65 11.58
N LYS A 98 4.39 2.63 12.91
CA LYS A 98 5.50 2.72 13.87
C LYS A 98 6.55 1.61 13.69
N LYS A 99 6.12 0.38 13.37
CA LYS A 99 7.03 -0.74 13.06
C LYS A 99 8.02 -0.35 11.96
N PHE A 100 7.52 0.14 10.82
CA PHE A 100 8.37 0.48 9.67
C PHE A 100 9.20 1.76 9.90
N VAL A 101 8.66 2.74 10.60
CA VAL A 101 9.41 3.93 11.02
C VAL A 101 10.60 3.55 11.91
N ARG A 102 10.39 2.62 12.85
CA ARG A 102 11.48 2.10 13.70
C ARG A 102 12.55 1.38 12.87
N LEU A 103 12.14 0.47 11.98
CA LEU A 103 13.04 -0.25 11.09
C LEU A 103 13.87 0.71 10.21
N ALA A 104 13.25 1.76 9.68
CA ALA A 104 13.95 2.79 8.90
C ALA A 104 14.97 3.53 9.76
N ARG A 105 14.61 3.94 10.97
CA ARG A 105 15.52 4.63 11.90
C ARG A 105 16.72 3.75 12.28
N GLU A 106 16.49 2.47 12.59
CA GLU A 106 17.55 1.50 12.90
C GLU A 106 18.51 1.29 11.72
N SER A 107 18.01 1.47 10.49
CA SER A 107 18.80 1.39 9.25
C SER A 107 19.41 2.73 8.81
N GLY A 108 19.22 3.82 9.59
CA GLY A 108 19.68 5.16 9.22
C GLY A 108 18.97 5.75 7.99
N LEU A 109 17.75 5.30 7.70
CA LEU A 109 16.94 5.75 6.56
C LEU A 109 15.90 6.79 7.01
N THR A 110 15.59 7.71 6.11
CA THR A 110 14.50 8.68 6.30
C THR A 110 13.22 8.18 5.66
N VAL A 111 12.08 8.52 6.29
CA VAL A 111 10.74 8.14 5.83
C VAL A 111 9.95 9.39 5.48
N GLN A 112 9.20 9.32 4.39
CA GLN A 112 8.11 10.24 4.09
C GLN A 112 6.78 9.48 4.07
N LEU A 113 5.77 10.02 4.77
CA LEU A 113 4.43 9.43 4.82
C LEU A 113 3.50 10.12 3.82
N HIS A 114 2.87 9.36 2.93
CA HIS A 114 1.83 9.82 2.02
C HIS A 114 0.49 9.34 2.54
N PHE A 115 -0.33 10.26 3.03
CA PHE A 115 -1.66 9.96 3.57
C PHE A 115 -2.75 10.34 2.56
N LEU A 116 -3.43 9.33 2.00
CA LEU A 116 -4.58 9.52 1.12
C LEU A 116 -5.84 9.66 1.97
N ASP A 117 -6.22 10.92 2.20
CA ASP A 117 -7.33 11.31 3.07
C ASP A 117 -8.59 11.59 2.24
N LEU A 118 -9.29 10.51 1.86
CA LEU A 118 -10.53 10.60 1.10
C LEU A 118 -11.74 10.23 1.96
N PRO A 119 -12.87 10.94 1.80
CA PRO A 119 -14.11 10.63 2.50
C PRO A 119 -14.58 9.20 2.24
N ARG A 120 -15.08 8.53 3.30
CA ARG A 120 -15.57 7.14 3.25
C ARG A 120 -16.56 6.89 2.10
N ALA A 121 -17.49 7.82 1.86
CA ALA A 121 -18.50 7.68 0.81
C ALA A 121 -17.85 7.61 -0.59
N GLY A 122 -16.87 8.48 -0.87
CA GLY A 122 -16.13 8.48 -2.14
C GLY A 122 -15.32 7.19 -2.32
N ARG A 123 -14.65 6.73 -1.26
CA ARG A 123 -13.88 5.48 -1.29
C ARG A 123 -14.76 4.26 -1.60
N TRP A 124 -15.96 4.18 -0.99
CA TRP A 124 -16.90 3.10 -1.31
C TRP A 124 -17.38 3.14 -2.75
N GLN A 125 -17.63 4.32 -3.33
CA GLN A 125 -17.99 4.43 -4.74
C GLN A 125 -16.86 3.92 -5.66
N ARG A 126 -15.60 4.23 -5.35
CA ARG A 126 -14.43 3.72 -6.08
C ARG A 126 -14.32 2.19 -5.98
N VAL A 127 -14.54 1.61 -4.80
CA VAL A 127 -14.56 0.15 -4.61
C VAL A 127 -15.65 -0.50 -5.46
N LYS A 128 -16.87 0.03 -5.46
CA LYS A 128 -17.96 -0.47 -6.31
C LYS A 128 -17.61 -0.40 -7.80
N GLY A 129 -17.05 0.71 -8.25
CA GLY A 129 -16.62 0.89 -9.63
C GLY A 129 -15.54 -0.13 -10.03
N ARG A 130 -14.56 -0.36 -9.17
CA ARG A 130 -13.50 -1.36 -9.36
C ARG A 130 -14.07 -2.78 -9.45
N ASN A 131 -14.98 -3.16 -8.55
CA ASN A 131 -15.63 -4.47 -8.56
C ASN A 131 -16.43 -4.68 -9.85
N ALA A 132 -17.20 -3.68 -10.28
CA ALA A 132 -17.96 -3.73 -11.54
C ALA A 132 -17.05 -3.86 -12.77
N ALA A 133 -15.94 -3.12 -12.81
CA ALA A 133 -14.94 -3.23 -13.89
C ALA A 133 -14.29 -4.63 -13.93
N ARG A 134 -13.97 -5.20 -12.76
CA ARG A 134 -13.47 -6.57 -12.63
C ARG A 134 -14.47 -7.60 -13.20
N ASP A 135 -15.73 -7.50 -12.80
CA ASP A 135 -16.75 -8.45 -13.24
C ASP A 135 -17.02 -8.35 -14.75
N ALA A 136 -16.99 -7.14 -15.29
CA ALA A 136 -17.07 -6.91 -16.75
C ALA A 136 -15.86 -7.53 -17.49
N ALA A 137 -14.65 -7.38 -16.91
CA ALA A 137 -13.44 -7.96 -17.49
C ALA A 137 -13.43 -9.49 -17.45
N LYS A 138 -13.91 -10.11 -16.37
CA LYS A 138 -14.07 -11.58 -16.26
C LYS A 138 -15.04 -12.10 -17.34
N LYS A 139 -16.17 -11.42 -17.55
CA LYS A 139 -17.16 -11.79 -18.58
C LYS A 139 -16.61 -11.61 -19.99
N GLY A 140 -15.86 -10.54 -20.24
CA GLY A 140 -15.28 -10.21 -21.54
C GLY A 140 -13.92 -10.87 -21.84
N LYS A 141 -13.40 -11.73 -20.97
CA LYS A 141 -12.04 -12.30 -21.04
C LYS A 141 -10.94 -11.24 -21.23
N ARG A 142 -11.15 -10.04 -20.70
CA ARG A 142 -10.23 -8.92 -20.80
C ARG A 142 -9.18 -9.01 -19.67
N LYS A 143 -7.89 -8.82 -19.99
CA LYS A 143 -6.85 -8.73 -18.97
C LYS A 143 -7.09 -7.51 -18.06
N LEU A 144 -7.09 -7.74 -16.75
CA LEU A 144 -7.14 -6.65 -15.76
C LEU A 144 -5.76 -6.01 -15.61
N PRO A 145 -5.69 -4.69 -15.35
CA PRO A 145 -4.42 -4.02 -15.08
C PRO A 145 -3.95 -4.38 -13.66
N GLY A 146 -3.02 -5.33 -13.57
CA GLY A 146 -2.42 -5.77 -12.31
C GLY A 146 -3.21 -6.86 -11.56
N LYS A 147 -2.50 -7.64 -10.73
CA LYS A 147 -3.05 -8.80 -10.02
C LYS A 147 -3.90 -8.39 -8.80
N ALA A 148 -3.57 -7.30 -8.12
CA ALA A 148 -4.34 -6.76 -7.00
C ALA A 148 -5.80 -6.40 -7.36
N PHE A 149 -6.08 -6.11 -8.63
CA PHE A 149 -7.44 -5.90 -9.14
C PHE A 149 -8.32 -7.16 -9.15
N GLN A 150 -7.76 -8.32 -8.87
CA GLN A 150 -8.51 -9.59 -8.86
C GLN A 150 -9.26 -9.81 -7.55
N LEU A 151 -8.87 -9.13 -6.47
CA LEU A 151 -9.52 -9.23 -5.17
C LEU A 151 -10.83 -8.44 -5.14
N GLU A 152 -11.91 -9.14 -4.76
CA GLU A 152 -13.18 -8.49 -4.48
C GLU A 152 -13.14 -7.87 -3.08
N VAL A 153 -13.65 -6.65 -2.98
CA VAL A 153 -13.94 -6.03 -1.68
C VAL A 153 -15.43 -5.81 -1.60
N ASP A 154 -16.12 -6.68 -0.89
CA ASP A 154 -17.53 -6.51 -0.61
C ASP A 154 -17.77 -5.45 0.48
N ARG A 155 -19.03 -5.24 0.84
CA ARG A 155 -19.39 -4.24 1.84
C ARG A 155 -18.94 -4.60 3.24
N GLU A 156 -18.94 -5.88 3.58
CA GLU A 156 -18.54 -6.40 4.89
C GLU A 156 -17.03 -6.22 5.08
N THR A 157 -16.23 -6.65 4.11
CA THR A 157 -14.77 -6.46 4.09
C THR A 157 -14.41 -4.97 4.14
N PHE A 158 -15.12 -4.12 3.38
CA PHE A 158 -14.89 -2.67 3.43
C PHE A 158 -15.14 -2.11 4.82
N ASN A 159 -16.24 -2.48 5.49
CA ASN A 159 -16.56 -2.03 6.83
C ASN A 159 -15.56 -2.56 7.85
N PHE A 160 -15.16 -3.83 7.76
CA PHE A 160 -14.17 -4.44 8.63
C PHE A 160 -12.83 -3.68 8.62
N VAL A 161 -12.36 -3.31 7.42
CA VAL A 161 -11.12 -2.51 7.32
C VAL A 161 -11.32 -1.09 7.86
N GLU A 162 -12.51 -0.49 7.67
CA GLU A 162 -12.81 0.83 8.25
C GLU A 162 -12.79 0.83 9.78
N ASP A 163 -13.29 -0.25 10.39
CA ASP A 163 -13.31 -0.38 11.86
C ASP A 163 -11.91 -0.54 12.45
N MET A 164 -10.96 -1.05 11.66
CA MET A 164 -9.54 -1.16 12.06
C MET A 164 -8.71 0.07 11.65
N TRP A 165 -9.25 0.96 10.82
CA TRP A 165 -8.48 2.07 10.26
C TRP A 165 -8.18 3.15 11.32
N GLU A 166 -6.89 3.39 11.54
CA GLU A 166 -6.36 4.45 12.40
C GLU A 166 -5.67 5.50 11.53
N PRO A 167 -6.31 6.64 11.23
CA PRO A 167 -5.69 7.69 10.43
C PRO A 167 -4.43 8.25 11.12
N PRO A 168 -3.41 8.66 10.34
CA PRO A 168 -2.26 9.34 10.90
C PRO A 168 -2.66 10.60 11.67
N THR A 169 -2.05 10.80 12.85
CA THR A 169 -2.23 12.04 13.61
C THR A 169 -1.43 13.18 13.00
N ASP A 170 -1.74 14.43 13.37
CA ASP A 170 -0.99 15.59 12.91
C ASP A 170 0.46 15.56 13.41
N GLU A 171 0.71 15.03 14.61
CA GLU A 171 2.06 14.80 15.14
C GLU A 171 2.83 13.75 14.30
N GLU A 172 2.16 12.66 13.90
CA GLU A 172 2.75 11.63 13.05
C GLU A 172 3.09 12.20 11.67
N MET A 173 2.18 12.97 11.08
CA MET A 173 2.41 13.66 9.81
C MET A 173 3.59 14.63 9.88
N ALA A 174 3.67 15.45 10.94
CA ALA A 174 4.78 16.38 11.13
C ALA A 174 6.12 15.66 11.31
N ALA A 175 6.15 14.57 12.10
CA ALA A 175 7.36 13.81 12.37
C ALA A 175 7.92 13.05 11.14
N LEU A 176 7.05 12.74 10.17
CA LEU A 176 7.40 11.94 8.98
C LEU A 176 7.38 12.74 7.67
N ASN A 177 7.48 14.07 7.74
CA ASN A 177 7.37 14.95 6.57
C ASN A 177 6.17 14.60 5.70
N GLY A 178 5.01 14.39 6.36
CA GLY A 178 3.82 13.81 5.78
C GLY A 178 3.19 14.68 4.69
N VAL A 179 2.81 14.05 3.59
CA VAL A 179 2.04 14.66 2.50
C VAL A 179 0.60 14.15 2.60
N ARG A 180 -0.36 15.08 2.74
CA ARG A 180 -1.79 14.74 2.75
C ARG A 180 -2.36 14.91 1.34
N VAL A 181 -2.92 13.84 0.79
CA VAL A 181 -3.54 13.81 -0.55
C VAL A 181 -5.05 13.72 -0.36
N THR A 182 -5.78 14.78 -0.71
CA THR A 182 -7.24 14.88 -0.53
C THR A 182 -8.04 14.63 -1.81
N GLU A 183 -7.37 14.70 -2.98
CA GLU A 183 -7.95 14.41 -4.29
C GLU A 183 -6.95 13.58 -5.10
N SER A 184 -7.44 12.57 -5.79
CA SER A 184 -6.68 11.73 -6.73
C SER A 184 -7.56 11.30 -7.91
#